data_6ebcc8df71fbc0e871bcd6a121c04e6e
#
_entry.id   6ebcc8df71fbc0e871bcd6a121c04e6e
#
_cell.length_a   1.000
_cell.length_b   1.000
_cell.length_c   1.000
_cell.angle_alpha   90.00
_cell.angle_beta   90.00
_cell.angle_gamma   90.00
#
_symmetry.space_group_name_H-M   'P 1'
#
loop_
_entity.id
_entity.type
_entity.pdbx_description
1 polymer ?
#
loop_
_entity_poly.entity_id
_entity_poly.type
_entity_poly.pdbx_seq_one_letter_code
_entity_poly.pdbx_strand_id
1 'polypeptide(L)'
;KDIRETFGRMAMDDAETVALTAGGHTFGKAHGAGDANLVGIEPEGAEIEEMGFGWKNAHGSGKGSDTITSGIEGAWTTNPTKWDNGYFDLLLNNEWELVKSPAGANQWQIVNPKDEDLAPDAEDETKRVPTMMTTADMAMREDPDYRKVSERFHKNPDEFADAFARAWFKLLHRDMGPKIRYLGPEVPEEDLIWQDPVPTGNSDFDVKEVKEKILASDLS
;
A
#
# COMPACT_ATOMS: atom_id res chain seq x y z
N LYS A 1 13.97 -11.43 4.37
CA LYS A 1 14.53 -11.75 3.04
C LYS A 1 13.56 -11.32 1.95
N ASP A 2 12.36 -11.87 1.91
CA ASP A 2 11.41 -11.66 0.80
C ASP A 2 10.99 -10.18 0.65
N ILE A 3 10.76 -9.48 1.76
CA ILE A 3 10.45 -8.05 1.76
C ILE A 3 11.58 -7.25 1.08
N ARG A 4 12.85 -7.44 1.51
CA ARG A 4 14.00 -6.75 0.91
C ARG A 4 14.19 -7.09 -0.57
N GLU A 5 13.92 -8.34 -0.96
CA GLU A 5 14.01 -8.74 -2.36
C GLU A 5 12.95 -8.02 -3.19
N THR A 6 11.71 -8.00 -2.72
CA THR A 6 10.59 -7.36 -3.42
C THR A 6 10.77 -5.84 -3.52
N PHE A 7 11.05 -5.19 -2.39
CA PHE A 7 11.26 -3.74 -2.36
C PHE A 7 12.56 -3.33 -3.06
N GLY A 8 13.61 -4.14 -2.98
CA GLY A 8 14.86 -3.93 -3.69
C GLY A 8 14.70 -3.95 -5.22
N ARG A 9 13.79 -4.77 -5.77
CA ARG A 9 13.42 -4.74 -7.19
C ARG A 9 12.74 -3.43 -7.59
N MET A 10 12.10 -2.77 -6.66
CA MET A 10 11.55 -1.41 -6.83
C MET A 10 12.58 -0.32 -6.51
N ALA A 11 13.86 -0.68 -6.36
CA ALA A 11 14.97 0.19 -5.96
C ALA A 11 14.73 0.92 -4.63
N MET A 12 13.98 0.32 -3.71
CA MET A 12 13.74 0.85 -2.37
C MET A 12 14.73 0.26 -1.36
N ASP A 13 15.32 1.12 -0.55
CA ASP A 13 16.16 0.73 0.59
C ASP A 13 15.31 0.37 1.83
N ASP A 14 15.97 0.04 2.94
CA ASP A 14 15.30 -0.33 4.18
C ASP A 14 14.50 0.84 4.78
N ALA A 15 14.99 2.08 4.66
CA ALA A 15 14.28 3.24 5.17
C ALA A 15 13.03 3.55 4.36
N GLU A 16 13.12 3.52 3.04
CA GLU A 16 11.99 3.66 2.12
C GLU A 16 10.97 2.53 2.32
N THR A 17 11.44 1.30 2.54
CA THR A 17 10.59 0.13 2.81
C THR A 17 9.77 0.30 4.08
N VAL A 18 10.41 0.70 5.18
CA VAL A 18 9.72 0.97 6.45
C VAL A 18 8.77 2.16 6.32
N ALA A 19 9.23 3.25 5.70
CA ALA A 19 8.40 4.45 5.50
C ALA A 19 7.14 4.15 4.69
N LEU A 20 7.28 3.43 3.58
CA LEU A 20 6.16 3.09 2.70
C LEU A 20 5.16 2.15 3.39
N THR A 21 5.67 1.13 4.10
CA THR A 21 4.82 0.18 4.84
C THR A 21 4.08 0.88 5.98
N ALA A 22 4.80 1.56 6.86
CA ALA A 22 4.23 2.22 8.02
C ALA A 22 3.27 3.37 7.64
N GLY A 23 3.66 4.18 6.65
CA GLY A 23 2.85 5.30 6.19
C GLY A 23 1.58 4.83 5.47
N GLY A 24 1.69 3.82 4.62
CA GLY A 24 0.53 3.22 3.96
C GLY A 24 -0.43 2.59 4.95
N HIS A 25 0.09 1.82 5.91
CA HIS A 25 -0.71 1.16 6.95
C HIS A 25 -1.22 2.11 8.06
N THR A 26 -0.81 3.38 8.06
CA THR A 26 -1.43 4.40 8.90
C THR A 26 -2.91 4.61 8.53
N PHE A 27 -3.27 4.38 7.27
CA PHE A 27 -4.62 4.60 6.75
C PHE A 27 -5.36 3.30 6.45
N GLY A 28 -6.68 3.36 6.62
CA GLY A 28 -7.60 2.34 6.16
C GLY A 28 -7.62 1.07 7.00
N LYS A 29 -8.34 0.09 6.46
CA LYS A 29 -8.42 -1.26 7.03
C LYS A 29 -8.52 -2.30 5.92
N ALA A 30 -8.12 -3.53 6.24
CA ALA A 30 -8.37 -4.69 5.40
C ALA A 30 -9.67 -5.39 5.84
N HIS A 31 -10.34 -6.03 4.87
CA HIS A 31 -11.57 -6.77 5.08
C HIS A 31 -11.36 -8.26 4.80
N GLY A 32 -11.46 -9.05 5.84
CA GLY A 32 -11.46 -10.51 5.82
C GLY A 32 -12.62 -11.05 6.66
N ALA A 33 -13.82 -10.52 6.42
CA ALA A 33 -14.99 -10.67 7.27
C ALA A 33 -15.59 -12.08 7.30
N GLY A 34 -15.31 -12.92 6.30
CA GLY A 34 -15.89 -14.26 6.17
C GLY A 34 -14.95 -15.28 5.55
N ASP A 35 -15.45 -16.50 5.35
CA ASP A 35 -14.69 -17.61 4.80
C ASP A 35 -14.14 -17.29 3.39
N ALA A 36 -12.85 -17.50 3.19
CA ALA A 36 -12.18 -17.26 1.90
C ALA A 36 -12.75 -18.10 0.74
N ASN A 37 -13.40 -19.24 1.02
CA ASN A 37 -14.09 -20.05 0.00
C ASN A 37 -15.31 -19.32 -0.61
N LEU A 38 -15.78 -18.23 0.00
CA LEU A 38 -16.86 -17.40 -0.53
C LEU A 38 -16.37 -16.33 -1.52
N VAL A 39 -15.06 -16.18 -1.69
CA VAL A 39 -14.47 -15.28 -2.68
C VAL A 39 -14.67 -15.86 -4.07
N GLY A 40 -15.15 -15.01 -4.99
CA GLY A 40 -15.43 -15.36 -6.37
C GLY A 40 -14.19 -15.41 -7.25
N ILE A 41 -14.43 -15.34 -8.56
CA ILE A 41 -13.40 -15.40 -9.60
C ILE A 41 -12.45 -14.19 -9.47
N GLU A 42 -11.19 -14.41 -9.81
CA GLU A 42 -10.18 -13.35 -9.94
C GLU A 42 -10.64 -12.26 -10.91
N PRO A 43 -10.46 -10.96 -10.56
CA PRO A 43 -10.99 -9.85 -11.37
C PRO A 43 -10.58 -9.88 -12.85
N GLU A 44 -9.38 -10.33 -13.17
CA GLU A 44 -8.90 -10.47 -14.56
C GLU A 44 -9.58 -11.62 -15.32
N GLY A 45 -10.15 -12.58 -14.61
CA GLY A 45 -10.93 -13.70 -15.18
C GLY A 45 -12.43 -13.51 -15.09
N ALA A 46 -12.89 -12.38 -14.58
CA ALA A 46 -14.31 -12.07 -14.42
C ALA A 46 -14.96 -11.61 -15.75
N GLU A 47 -16.30 -11.53 -15.76
CA GLU A 47 -17.04 -10.93 -16.88
C GLU A 47 -16.62 -9.46 -17.05
N ILE A 48 -16.69 -8.95 -18.28
CA ILE A 48 -16.14 -7.63 -18.63
C ILE A 48 -16.74 -6.47 -17.81
N GLU A 49 -17.98 -6.57 -17.41
CA GLU A 49 -18.66 -5.60 -16.57
C GLU A 49 -18.19 -5.62 -15.09
N GLU A 50 -17.45 -6.64 -14.71
CA GLU A 50 -16.92 -6.84 -13.36
C GLU A 50 -15.42 -6.66 -13.28
N MET A 51 -14.71 -6.68 -14.41
CA MET A 51 -13.27 -6.48 -14.49
C MET A 51 -12.85 -5.15 -13.86
N GLY A 52 -11.83 -5.17 -13.01
CA GLY A 52 -11.28 -3.97 -12.38
C GLY A 52 -12.03 -3.46 -11.16
N PHE A 53 -13.15 -4.07 -10.78
CA PHE A 53 -13.91 -3.67 -9.58
C PHE A 53 -13.57 -4.46 -8.30
N GLY A 54 -12.52 -5.28 -8.35
CA GLY A 54 -12.09 -6.14 -7.25
C GLY A 54 -12.83 -7.48 -7.23
N TRP A 55 -12.59 -8.26 -6.18
CA TRP A 55 -13.17 -9.58 -6.04
C TRP A 55 -14.62 -9.50 -5.59
N LYS A 56 -15.49 -10.24 -6.27
CA LYS A 56 -16.80 -10.55 -5.73
C LYS A 56 -16.68 -11.57 -4.59
N ASN A 57 -17.59 -11.51 -3.64
CA ASN A 57 -17.73 -12.55 -2.64
C ASN A 57 -19.22 -12.78 -2.29
N ALA A 58 -19.52 -13.96 -1.78
CA ALA A 58 -20.87 -14.39 -1.41
C ALA A 58 -21.12 -14.30 0.10
N HIS A 59 -20.26 -13.63 0.86
CA HIS A 59 -20.44 -13.41 2.30
C HIS A 59 -21.39 -12.24 2.52
N GLY A 60 -22.48 -12.46 3.25
CA GLY A 60 -23.45 -11.41 3.56
C GLY A 60 -23.92 -10.64 2.33
N SER A 61 -23.74 -9.32 2.34
CA SER A 61 -24.06 -8.44 1.22
C SER A 61 -22.97 -8.42 0.13
N GLY A 62 -21.81 -8.99 0.38
CA GLY A 62 -20.66 -8.98 -0.51
C GLY A 62 -19.92 -7.62 -0.63
N LYS A 63 -20.32 -6.63 0.15
CA LYS A 63 -19.80 -5.26 0.13
C LYS A 63 -19.79 -4.63 1.52
N GLY A 64 -19.13 -3.46 1.65
CA GLY A 64 -19.00 -2.81 2.94
C GLY A 64 -18.25 -3.69 3.94
N SER A 65 -18.78 -3.85 5.14
CA SER A 65 -18.23 -4.72 6.18
C SER A 65 -18.20 -6.20 5.81
N ASP A 66 -19.00 -6.62 4.83
CA ASP A 66 -19.05 -7.98 4.31
C ASP A 66 -18.01 -8.24 3.19
N THR A 67 -17.15 -7.28 2.89
CA THR A 67 -16.12 -7.42 1.85
C THR A 67 -15.05 -8.41 2.29
N ILE A 68 -14.56 -9.26 1.36
CA ILE A 68 -13.39 -10.11 1.55
C ILE A 68 -12.37 -9.76 0.45
N THR A 69 -11.28 -9.08 0.80
CA THR A 69 -10.26 -8.64 -0.17
C THR A 69 -8.95 -9.41 -0.02
N SER A 70 -8.34 -9.38 1.16
CA SER A 70 -7.01 -9.98 1.41
C SER A 70 -7.04 -11.14 2.40
N GLY A 71 -8.18 -11.42 2.97
CA GLY A 71 -8.35 -12.42 4.02
C GLY A 71 -7.96 -11.94 5.42
N ILE A 72 -7.14 -10.91 5.57
CA ILE A 72 -6.86 -10.28 6.87
C ILE A 72 -7.97 -9.29 7.22
N GLU A 73 -8.27 -9.12 8.52
CA GLU A 73 -9.36 -8.28 9.01
C GLU A 73 -8.86 -7.32 10.07
N GLY A 74 -9.05 -6.01 9.86
CA GLY A 74 -8.78 -4.98 10.83
C GLY A 74 -8.00 -3.79 10.29
N ALA A 75 -7.89 -2.76 11.12
CA ALA A 75 -7.04 -1.59 10.90
C ALA A 75 -5.69 -1.78 11.61
N TRP A 76 -4.66 -1.12 11.11
CA TRP A 76 -3.32 -1.11 11.73
C TRP A 76 -3.16 -0.06 12.81
N THR A 77 -4.06 0.93 12.84
CA THR A 77 -4.02 2.03 13.79
C THR A 77 -5.37 2.29 14.41
N THR A 78 -5.37 3.01 15.52
CA THR A 78 -6.60 3.42 16.22
C THR A 78 -7.32 4.58 15.53
N ASN A 79 -6.65 5.25 14.56
CA ASN A 79 -7.18 6.38 13.80
C ASN A 79 -7.00 6.16 12.28
N PRO A 80 -7.68 5.20 11.65
CA PRO A 80 -7.39 4.77 10.28
C PRO A 80 -7.74 5.81 9.20
N THR A 81 -8.28 6.94 9.57
CA THR A 81 -8.60 8.05 8.66
C THR A 81 -7.71 9.28 8.87
N LYS A 82 -6.68 9.16 9.72
CA LYS A 82 -5.81 10.28 10.10
C LYS A 82 -4.34 9.91 9.97
N TRP A 83 -3.53 10.84 9.46
CA TRP A 83 -2.07 10.75 9.56
C TRP A 83 -1.62 11.04 10.99
N ASP A 84 -0.98 10.07 11.60
CA ASP A 84 -0.32 10.19 12.89
C ASP A 84 0.81 9.15 13.04
N ASN A 85 1.40 9.05 14.22
CA ASN A 85 2.46 8.09 14.51
C ASN A 85 1.95 6.77 15.14
N GLY A 86 0.62 6.57 15.15
CA GLY A 86 -0.05 5.46 15.81
C GLY A 86 0.37 4.07 15.34
N TYR A 87 0.84 3.93 14.09
CA TYR A 87 1.38 2.67 13.60
C TYR A 87 2.59 2.21 14.44
N PHE A 88 3.56 3.09 14.65
CA PHE A 88 4.75 2.75 15.47
C PHE A 88 4.43 2.66 16.95
N ASP A 89 3.49 3.49 17.45
CA ASP A 89 3.04 3.40 18.85
C ASP A 89 2.52 2.00 19.16
N LEU A 90 1.66 1.46 18.29
CA LEU A 90 1.11 0.12 18.48
C LEU A 90 2.15 -0.96 18.23
N LEU A 91 2.88 -0.89 17.12
CA LEU A 91 3.83 -1.92 16.72
C LEU A 91 4.94 -2.14 17.76
N LEU A 92 5.52 -1.05 18.27
CA LEU A 92 6.72 -1.10 19.13
C LEU A 92 6.42 -1.28 20.60
N ASN A 93 5.26 -0.81 21.10
CA ASN A 93 4.95 -0.74 22.52
C ASN A 93 4.07 -1.85 23.05
N ASN A 94 3.52 -2.72 22.17
CA ASN A 94 2.62 -3.80 22.55
C ASN A 94 3.26 -5.18 22.39
N GLU A 95 2.70 -6.17 23.05
CA GLU A 95 2.95 -7.58 22.81
C GLU A 95 1.94 -8.11 21.79
N TRP A 96 2.40 -8.94 20.87
CA TRP A 96 1.61 -9.44 19.75
C TRP A 96 1.56 -10.94 19.73
N GLU A 97 0.40 -11.51 19.40
CA GLU A 97 0.20 -12.93 19.20
C GLU A 97 -0.38 -13.22 17.82
N LEU A 98 0.00 -14.38 17.25
CA LEU A 98 -0.48 -14.82 15.96
C LEU A 98 -1.89 -15.42 16.11
N VAL A 99 -2.84 -14.86 15.36
CA VAL A 99 -4.25 -15.30 15.38
C VAL A 99 -4.76 -15.57 13.95
N LYS A 100 -5.97 -16.09 13.85
CA LYS A 100 -6.69 -16.24 12.58
C LYS A 100 -7.75 -15.14 12.44
N SER A 101 -7.81 -14.55 11.24
CA SER A 101 -8.94 -13.71 10.84
C SER A 101 -10.22 -14.55 10.65
N PRO A 102 -11.40 -13.94 10.54
CA PRO A 102 -12.63 -14.66 10.18
C PRO A 102 -12.53 -15.43 8.85
N ALA A 103 -11.77 -14.92 7.88
CA ALA A 103 -11.47 -15.59 6.61
C ALA A 103 -10.42 -16.71 6.74
N GLY A 104 -9.82 -16.91 7.91
CA GLY A 104 -8.81 -17.94 8.17
C GLY A 104 -7.37 -17.53 7.87
N ALA A 105 -7.10 -16.30 7.47
CA ALA A 105 -5.75 -15.80 7.25
C ALA A 105 -4.99 -15.59 8.56
N ASN A 106 -3.66 -15.70 8.50
CA ASN A 106 -2.79 -15.39 9.63
C ASN A 106 -2.65 -13.86 9.76
N GLN A 107 -2.85 -13.38 10.97
CA GLN A 107 -2.59 -11.98 11.35
C GLN A 107 -2.16 -11.92 12.80
N TRP A 108 -1.67 -10.77 13.23
CA TRP A 108 -1.20 -10.54 14.58
C TRP A 108 -2.15 -9.57 15.29
N GLN A 109 -2.46 -9.84 16.55
CA GLN A 109 -3.25 -8.99 17.41
C GLN A 109 -2.51 -8.71 18.72
N ILE A 110 -2.87 -7.59 19.35
CA ILE A 110 -2.30 -7.20 20.64
C ILE A 110 -2.81 -8.16 21.72
N VAL A 111 -1.89 -8.64 22.55
CA VAL A 111 -2.21 -9.48 23.71
C VAL A 111 -2.88 -8.61 24.78
N ASN A 112 -4.11 -8.94 25.16
CA ASN A 112 -4.89 -8.16 26.13
C ASN A 112 -5.01 -6.67 25.78
N PRO A 113 -5.60 -6.30 24.61
CA PRO A 113 -5.67 -4.92 24.18
C PRO A 113 -6.51 -4.08 25.16
N LYS A 114 -6.09 -2.84 25.38
CA LYS A 114 -6.87 -1.83 26.10
C LYS A 114 -7.81 -1.10 25.14
N ASP A 115 -8.76 -0.35 25.67
CA ASP A 115 -9.68 0.43 24.84
C ASP A 115 -8.96 1.42 23.91
N GLU A 116 -7.81 1.95 24.35
CA GLU A 116 -6.99 2.87 23.58
C GLU A 116 -6.25 2.21 22.39
N ASP A 117 -6.14 0.87 22.38
CA ASP A 117 -5.50 0.07 21.33
C ASP A 117 -6.51 -0.36 20.24
N LEU A 118 -7.78 -0.07 20.43
CA LEU A 118 -8.85 -0.48 19.54
C LEU A 118 -9.14 0.57 18.46
N ALA A 119 -9.45 0.12 17.26
CA ALA A 119 -9.90 0.96 16.14
C ALA A 119 -11.43 1.12 16.15
N PRO A 120 -11.97 2.18 15.52
CA PRO A 120 -13.40 2.24 15.24
C PRO A 120 -13.78 1.15 14.22
N ASP A 121 -15.00 0.63 14.33
CA ASP A 121 -15.59 -0.19 13.28
C ASP A 121 -15.80 0.64 12.00
N ALA A 122 -15.73 0.02 10.83
CA ALA A 122 -15.81 0.73 9.55
C ALA A 122 -17.19 1.33 9.24
N GLU A 123 -18.25 0.77 9.83
CA GLU A 123 -19.63 1.16 9.55
C GLU A 123 -20.38 1.67 10.79
N ASP A 124 -19.92 1.29 11.98
CA ASP A 124 -20.55 1.65 13.26
C ASP A 124 -19.52 2.31 14.19
N GLU A 125 -19.46 3.63 14.15
CA GLU A 125 -18.53 4.44 14.97
C GLU A 125 -18.67 4.21 16.49
N THR A 126 -19.78 3.63 16.94
CA THR A 126 -20.00 3.31 18.35
C THR A 126 -19.30 2.04 18.80
N LYS A 127 -18.88 1.20 17.85
CA LYS A 127 -18.14 -0.03 18.09
C LYS A 127 -16.64 0.17 18.00
N ARG A 128 -15.93 -0.61 18.80
CA ARG A 128 -14.47 -0.72 18.76
C ARG A 128 -14.10 -2.15 18.39
N VAL A 129 -13.08 -2.28 17.52
CA VAL A 129 -12.58 -3.54 17.02
C VAL A 129 -11.07 -3.62 17.23
N PRO A 130 -10.51 -4.83 17.40
CA PRO A 130 -9.07 -4.98 17.55
C PRO A 130 -8.29 -4.41 16.37
N THR A 131 -7.17 -3.77 16.65
CA THR A 131 -6.15 -3.47 15.65
C THR A 131 -5.37 -4.73 15.31
N MET A 132 -4.73 -4.75 14.15
CA MET A 132 -3.97 -5.90 13.69
C MET A 132 -2.66 -5.50 13.01
N MET A 133 -1.72 -6.44 12.94
CA MET A 133 -0.52 -6.35 12.12
C MET A 133 -0.40 -7.59 11.24
N THR A 134 0.21 -7.41 10.08
CA THR A 134 0.63 -8.54 9.24
C THR A 134 1.99 -9.07 9.67
N THR A 135 2.39 -10.23 9.18
CA THR A 135 3.75 -10.75 9.40
C THR A 135 4.81 -9.82 8.78
N ALA A 136 4.47 -9.09 7.72
CA ALA A 136 5.36 -8.08 7.15
C ALA A 136 5.54 -6.88 8.10
N ASP A 137 4.49 -6.43 8.79
CA ASP A 137 4.60 -5.39 9.82
C ASP A 137 5.46 -5.86 11.00
N MET A 138 5.29 -7.09 11.44
CA MET A 138 6.12 -7.65 12.50
C MET A 138 7.61 -7.68 12.11
N ALA A 139 7.92 -7.86 10.83
CA ALA A 139 9.30 -7.76 10.37
C ALA A 139 9.89 -6.35 10.56
N MET A 140 9.09 -5.29 10.51
CA MET A 140 9.54 -3.91 10.76
C MET A 140 9.99 -3.71 12.22
N ARG A 141 9.54 -4.58 13.12
CA ARG A 141 9.93 -4.63 14.54
C ARG A 141 11.04 -5.64 14.82
N GLU A 142 10.95 -6.83 14.21
CA GLU A 142 11.80 -7.98 14.61
C GLU A 142 13.13 -8.04 13.83
N ASP A 143 13.18 -7.54 12.59
CA ASP A 143 14.42 -7.42 11.85
C ASP A 143 15.26 -6.27 12.42
N PRO A 144 16.53 -6.51 12.80
CA PRO A 144 17.34 -5.51 13.52
C PRO A 144 17.57 -4.21 12.74
N ASP A 145 17.63 -4.27 11.41
CA ASP A 145 17.87 -3.09 10.57
C ASP A 145 16.58 -2.31 10.34
N TYR A 146 15.48 -2.98 10.05
CA TYR A 146 14.16 -2.33 10.00
C TYR A 146 13.78 -1.72 11.35
N ARG A 147 14.06 -2.40 12.46
CA ARG A 147 13.77 -1.89 13.80
C ARG A 147 14.45 -0.56 14.09
N LYS A 148 15.73 -0.42 13.73
CA LYS A 148 16.46 0.86 13.87
C LYS A 148 15.76 2.00 13.14
N VAL A 149 15.25 1.73 11.93
CA VAL A 149 14.51 2.71 11.15
C VAL A 149 13.14 3.00 11.80
N SER A 150 12.41 1.97 12.21
CA SER A 150 11.11 2.11 12.88
C SER A 150 11.21 2.95 14.16
N GLU A 151 12.20 2.67 15.01
CA GLU A 151 12.46 3.44 16.22
C GLU A 151 12.91 4.88 15.95
N ARG A 152 13.65 5.12 14.85
CA ARG A 152 14.03 6.46 14.40
C ARG A 152 12.82 7.25 13.95
N PHE A 153 11.98 6.70 13.11
CA PHE A 153 10.77 7.34 12.62
C PHE A 153 9.75 7.56 13.74
N HIS A 154 9.62 6.61 14.67
CA HIS A 154 8.78 6.79 15.84
C HIS A 154 9.19 8.02 16.68
N LYS A 155 10.51 8.27 16.83
CA LYS A 155 11.05 9.41 17.58
C LYS A 155 11.02 10.72 16.78
N ASN A 156 10.92 10.66 15.45
CA ASN A 156 11.03 11.81 14.56
C ASN A 156 9.86 11.80 13.54
N PRO A 157 8.64 12.17 13.97
CA PRO A 157 7.44 12.10 13.12
C PRO A 157 7.54 12.92 11.82
N ASP A 158 8.23 14.07 11.85
CA ASP A 158 8.41 14.91 10.66
C ASP A 158 9.34 14.23 9.64
N GLU A 159 10.39 13.56 10.10
CA GLU A 159 11.26 12.75 9.24
C GLU A 159 10.49 11.58 8.62
N PHE A 160 9.63 10.94 9.40
CA PHE A 160 8.75 9.88 8.91
C PHE A 160 7.79 10.37 7.83
N ALA A 161 7.18 11.53 8.03
CA ALA A 161 6.26 12.11 7.07
C ALA A 161 6.95 12.44 5.74
N ASP A 162 8.15 13.06 5.77
CA ASP A 162 8.93 13.33 4.56
C ASP A 162 9.39 12.04 3.88
N ALA A 163 9.89 11.07 4.63
CA ALA A 163 10.33 9.78 4.10
C ALA A 163 9.17 9.02 3.44
N PHE A 164 7.98 9.02 4.05
CA PHE A 164 6.80 8.41 3.46
C PHE A 164 6.37 9.12 2.18
N ALA A 165 6.30 10.44 2.18
CA ALA A 165 5.92 11.21 1.00
C ALA A 165 6.86 10.93 -0.18
N ARG A 166 8.18 10.86 0.05
CA ARG A 166 9.19 10.53 -0.96
C ARG A 166 9.08 9.09 -1.45
N ALA A 167 8.92 8.13 -0.55
CA ALA A 167 8.78 6.72 -0.91
C ALA A 167 7.48 6.46 -1.70
N TRP A 168 6.39 7.11 -1.30
CA TRP A 168 5.11 7.06 -2.01
C TRP A 168 5.20 7.68 -3.40
N PHE A 169 5.81 8.85 -3.52
CA PHE A 169 6.08 9.49 -4.81
C PHE A 169 6.91 8.58 -5.71
N LYS A 170 8.01 8.01 -5.20
CA LYS A 170 8.86 7.06 -5.93
C LYS A 170 8.07 5.85 -6.42
N LEU A 171 7.23 5.25 -5.57
CA LEU A 171 6.40 4.11 -5.94
C LEU A 171 5.46 4.43 -7.11
N LEU A 172 4.75 5.56 -7.02
CA LEU A 172 3.71 5.91 -7.99
C LEU A 172 4.26 6.44 -9.32
N HIS A 173 5.40 7.12 -9.30
CA HIS A 173 5.92 7.82 -10.47
C HIS A 173 6.97 7.05 -11.26
N ARG A 174 7.37 5.87 -10.82
CA ARG A 174 8.34 5.03 -11.54
C ARG A 174 7.91 4.69 -12.97
N ASP A 175 6.63 4.43 -13.16
CA ASP A 175 6.04 3.97 -14.41
C ASP A 175 5.33 5.10 -15.18
N MET A 176 5.37 6.34 -14.68
CA MET A 176 4.67 7.47 -15.28
C MET A 176 5.44 8.16 -16.42
N GLY A 177 6.65 7.70 -16.70
CA GLY A 177 7.52 8.32 -17.70
C GLY A 177 8.17 9.62 -17.22
N PRO A 178 8.72 10.42 -18.14
CA PRO A 178 9.54 11.57 -17.78
C PRO A 178 8.73 12.71 -17.15
N LYS A 179 9.35 13.37 -16.17
CA LYS A 179 8.78 14.49 -15.40
C LYS A 179 8.19 15.62 -16.27
N ILE A 180 8.76 15.88 -17.44
CA ILE A 180 8.25 16.89 -18.38
C ILE A 180 6.79 16.65 -18.81
N ARG A 181 6.28 15.43 -18.63
CA ARG A 181 4.89 15.06 -18.94
C ARG A 181 3.94 15.20 -17.77
N TYR A 182 4.43 15.50 -16.58
CA TYR A 182 3.59 15.70 -15.41
C TYR A 182 2.87 17.05 -15.53
N LEU A 183 1.64 17.09 -15.08
CA LEU A 183 0.77 18.28 -15.19
C LEU A 183 0.28 18.68 -13.81
N GLY A 184 0.17 20.00 -13.61
CA GLY A 184 -0.41 20.58 -12.41
C GLY A 184 0.58 21.33 -11.55
N PRO A 185 0.07 22.07 -10.56
CA PRO A 185 0.89 22.95 -9.71
C PRO A 185 1.72 22.18 -8.68
N GLU A 186 1.39 20.91 -8.42
CA GLU A 186 2.04 20.07 -7.41
C GLU A 186 3.22 19.26 -7.97
N VAL A 187 3.59 19.46 -9.25
CA VAL A 187 4.75 18.77 -9.84
C VAL A 187 6.03 19.21 -9.13
N PRO A 188 6.79 18.28 -8.50
CA PRO A 188 8.02 18.64 -7.82
C PRO A 188 9.06 19.23 -8.78
N GLU A 189 9.76 20.28 -8.37
CA GLU A 189 10.86 20.85 -9.14
C GLU A 189 12.09 19.95 -9.14
N GLU A 190 12.29 19.18 -8.07
CA GLU A 190 13.40 18.26 -7.89
C GLU A 190 13.36 17.11 -8.88
N ASP A 191 14.48 16.83 -9.54
CA ASP A 191 14.69 15.59 -10.30
C ASP A 191 15.30 14.53 -9.38
N LEU A 192 14.61 13.40 -9.24
CA LEU A 192 15.04 12.32 -8.38
C LEU A 192 15.88 11.31 -9.16
N ILE A 193 16.76 10.57 -8.47
CA ILE A 193 17.80 9.72 -9.11
C ILE A 193 17.24 8.59 -9.98
N TRP A 194 15.99 8.19 -9.80
CA TRP A 194 15.34 7.18 -10.66
C TRP A 194 14.66 7.77 -11.89
N GLN A 195 14.65 9.10 -12.02
CA GLN A 195 14.04 9.78 -13.15
C GLN A 195 15.10 10.00 -14.22
N ASP A 196 15.06 9.17 -15.26
CA ASP A 196 15.98 9.32 -16.37
C ASP A 196 15.80 10.66 -17.08
N PRO A 197 16.88 11.32 -17.47
CA PRO A 197 16.78 12.52 -18.28
C PRO A 197 16.10 12.17 -19.62
N VAL A 198 15.14 12.99 -20.03
CA VAL A 198 14.49 12.83 -21.33
C VAL A 198 15.52 13.19 -22.42
N PRO A 199 15.87 12.26 -23.33
CA PRO A 199 16.71 12.61 -24.46
C PRO A 199 16.08 13.74 -25.27
N THR A 200 16.88 14.67 -25.74
CA THR A 200 16.41 15.68 -26.71
C THR A 200 15.89 14.92 -27.92
N GLY A 201 14.60 15.03 -28.18
CA GLY A 201 13.99 14.40 -29.36
C GLY A 201 14.57 14.97 -30.66
N ASN A 202 14.47 14.20 -31.72
CA ASN A 202 14.70 14.74 -33.06
C ASN A 202 13.46 15.54 -33.48
N SER A 203 13.60 16.85 -33.66
CA SER A 203 12.54 17.72 -34.13
C SER A 203 12.43 17.77 -35.66
N ASP A 204 13.40 17.18 -36.38
CA ASP A 204 13.57 17.28 -37.84
C ASP A 204 12.91 16.12 -38.59
N PHE A 205 11.83 15.58 -38.09
CA PHE A 205 11.07 14.56 -38.80
C PHE A 205 9.72 15.08 -39.31
N ASP A 206 9.36 14.69 -40.51
CA ASP A 206 8.06 14.97 -41.10
C ASP A 206 7.02 13.98 -40.56
N VAL A 207 6.10 14.48 -39.74
CA VAL A 207 5.02 13.67 -39.14
C VAL A 207 4.16 13.00 -40.21
N LYS A 208 3.97 13.64 -41.37
CA LYS A 208 3.17 13.09 -42.48
C LYS A 208 3.88 11.91 -43.08
N GLU A 209 5.19 12.04 -43.38
CA GLU A 209 6.02 10.95 -43.93
C GLU A 209 6.03 9.74 -42.96
N VAL A 210 6.18 9.98 -41.65
CA VAL A 210 6.16 8.90 -40.64
C VAL A 210 4.81 8.18 -40.64
N LYS A 211 3.71 8.91 -40.68
CA LYS A 211 2.36 8.33 -40.73
C LYS A 211 2.14 7.51 -42.01
N GLU A 212 2.60 7.99 -43.14
CA GLU A 212 2.53 7.27 -44.42
C GLU A 212 3.35 5.97 -44.38
N LYS A 213 4.54 5.98 -43.76
CA LYS A 213 5.35 4.77 -43.56
C LYS A 213 4.68 3.76 -42.63
N ILE A 214 4.03 4.22 -41.54
CA ILE A 214 3.28 3.37 -40.63
C ILE A 214 2.12 2.69 -41.37
N LEU A 215 1.32 3.46 -42.13
CA LEU A 215 0.21 2.94 -42.91
C LEU A 215 0.64 1.96 -44.00
N ALA A 216 1.81 2.16 -44.58
CA ALA A 216 2.36 1.30 -45.64
C ALA A 216 3.08 0.04 -45.11
N SER A 217 3.26 -0.08 -43.79
CA SER A 217 4.02 -1.18 -43.17
C SER A 217 3.22 -2.46 -42.96
N ASP A 218 1.92 -2.44 -43.21
CA ASP A 218 0.96 -3.54 -42.93
C ASP A 218 1.04 -4.08 -41.48
N LEU A 219 1.57 -3.29 -40.55
CA LEU A 219 1.54 -3.59 -39.11
C LEU A 219 0.14 -3.29 -38.56
N SER A 220 -0.50 -4.31 -38.00
CA SER A 220 -1.81 -4.21 -37.33
C SER A 220 -1.65 -3.92 -35.86
#